data_8fa41bc839003a444e0fa08207168dc5
#
_entry.id   8fa41bc839003a444e0fa08207168dc5
#
_cell.length_a   1.000
_cell.length_b   1.000
_cell.length_c   1.000
_cell.angle_alpha   90.00
_cell.angle_beta   90.00
_cell.angle_gamma   90.00
#
_symmetry.space_group_name_H-M   'P 1'
#
loop_
_entity.id
_entity.type
_entity.pdbx_description
1 polymer ?
#
loop_
_entity_poly.entity_id
_entity_poly.type
_entity_poly.pdbx_seq_one_letter_code
_entity_poly.pdbx_strand_id
1 'polypeptide(L)'
;MDRKQIAQQASLLKDKGDLLNLLNLIKKAEIEDMGFDSSMCHPFTEKQLNFYCNPNHTFHRYRQFKIKKKSGGTRQITAPRTQSFMMMLSAVNQLFRSMYTPSEYATGFTDGRSVVTNASVHLEMDYILNLDLKDFFPSIHQARVWKRLQVPPFKFNQPVANLLAGLCCMKESREDENGIKKDVFVLPQGAPTSPIITNMICDKLDYYLSRLAKRFNMNYTRYADDITFSSMRYVYSKRGKFMLELERIIKEQGFTINEAKTRLQKRGDRQEVTGIIVSDKLNVTQKYVRDIRNILYMWDRYGYNFAYGKFFLKYKEEKGHIKKGNPDLINVIDGKLMYLKMVKGEEDPVYSRLHTKFEKLANKDTIAEKTNSKGVTYLETIGLIEFEKKNSTTVTFAISDKGKHYAYFMLNDKKMLVTVNKTLTIEEEQNKEVLAISSCRGKDEKPFWLIHRKDKVMVPPPPAVDVDELNAELDSLLNTC
;
A
#
# COMPACT_ATOMS: atom_id res chain seq x y z
N MET A 1 8.29 -15.80 -20.41
CA MET A 1 7.12 -16.57 -20.96
C MET A 1 5.94 -15.63 -21.05
N ASP A 2 5.31 -15.46 -22.22
CA ASP A 2 4.20 -14.54 -22.39
C ASP A 2 2.84 -15.14 -21.96
N ARG A 3 1.80 -14.26 -21.84
CA ARG A 3 0.46 -14.69 -21.40
C ARG A 3 -0.19 -15.72 -22.37
N LYS A 4 0.06 -15.64 -23.67
CA LYS A 4 -0.51 -16.58 -24.66
C LYS A 4 0.09 -17.97 -24.52
N GLN A 5 1.41 -18.06 -24.31
CA GLN A 5 2.10 -19.31 -24.05
C GLN A 5 1.62 -19.98 -22.77
N ILE A 6 1.43 -19.19 -21.67
CA ILE A 6 0.89 -19.72 -20.42
C ILE A 6 -0.53 -20.26 -20.64
N ALA A 7 -1.40 -19.51 -21.29
CA ALA A 7 -2.78 -19.93 -21.57
C ALA A 7 -2.84 -21.20 -22.41
N GLN A 8 -1.99 -21.30 -23.43
CA GLN A 8 -1.91 -22.50 -24.28
C GLN A 8 -1.48 -23.73 -23.47
N GLN A 9 -0.43 -23.64 -22.69
CA GLN A 9 0.02 -24.75 -21.82
C GLN A 9 -1.02 -25.07 -20.74
N ALA A 10 -1.67 -24.07 -20.15
CA ALA A 10 -2.71 -24.27 -19.16
C ALA A 10 -3.93 -25.03 -19.72
N SER A 11 -4.26 -24.85 -21.00
CA SER A 11 -5.36 -25.59 -21.64
C SER A 11 -5.08 -27.09 -21.83
N LEU A 12 -3.83 -27.50 -21.72
CA LEU A 12 -3.38 -28.89 -21.89
C LEU A 12 -3.21 -29.65 -20.55
N LEU A 13 -3.40 -28.98 -19.40
CA LEU A 13 -3.23 -29.58 -18.08
C LEU A 13 -4.18 -30.78 -17.87
N LYS A 14 -3.61 -31.93 -17.57
CA LYS A 14 -4.34 -33.17 -17.32
C LYS A 14 -4.26 -33.63 -15.86
N ASP A 15 -3.10 -33.43 -15.25
CA ASP A 15 -2.81 -33.96 -13.94
C ASP A 15 -1.93 -33.01 -13.09
N LYS A 16 -1.50 -33.52 -11.93
CA LYS A 16 -0.66 -32.82 -10.99
C LYS A 16 0.74 -32.54 -11.53
N GLY A 17 1.31 -33.46 -12.28
CA GLY A 17 2.65 -33.32 -12.89
C GLY A 17 2.68 -32.18 -13.89
N ASP A 18 1.69 -32.12 -14.78
CA ASP A 18 1.52 -31.04 -15.75
C ASP A 18 1.42 -29.68 -15.04
N LEU A 19 0.58 -29.60 -13.98
CA LEU A 19 0.44 -28.38 -13.21
C LEU A 19 1.76 -27.97 -12.57
N LEU A 20 2.47 -28.89 -11.93
CA LEU A 20 3.77 -28.62 -11.31
C LEU A 20 4.79 -28.08 -12.32
N ASN A 21 4.86 -28.71 -13.49
CA ASN A 21 5.76 -28.30 -14.56
C ASN A 21 5.44 -26.88 -15.04
N LEU A 22 4.17 -26.57 -15.28
CA LEU A 22 3.76 -25.23 -15.70
C LEU A 22 4.06 -24.16 -14.64
N LEU A 23 3.80 -24.45 -13.36
CA LEU A 23 4.11 -23.51 -12.27
C LEU A 23 5.61 -23.26 -12.16
N ASN A 24 6.45 -24.27 -12.41
CA ASN A 24 7.90 -24.12 -12.41
C ASN A 24 8.40 -23.30 -13.62
N LEU A 25 7.80 -23.47 -14.80
CA LEU A 25 8.11 -22.65 -15.98
C LEU A 25 7.75 -21.18 -15.74
N ILE A 26 6.57 -20.90 -15.18
CA ILE A 26 6.14 -19.54 -14.84
C ILE A 26 7.09 -18.92 -13.80
N LYS A 27 7.44 -19.67 -12.74
CA LYS A 27 8.37 -19.20 -11.72
C LYS A 27 9.74 -18.85 -12.30
N LYS A 28 10.28 -19.71 -13.19
CA LYS A 28 11.54 -19.47 -13.86
C LYS A 28 11.52 -18.17 -14.66
N ALA A 29 10.46 -17.98 -15.46
CA ALA A 29 10.27 -16.77 -16.25
C ALA A 29 10.15 -15.52 -15.38
N GLU A 30 9.42 -15.56 -14.24
CA GLU A 30 9.36 -14.43 -13.29
C GLU A 30 10.74 -14.04 -12.75
N ILE A 31 11.57 -15.02 -12.42
CA ILE A 31 12.93 -14.78 -11.89
C ILE A 31 13.82 -14.14 -12.95
N GLU A 32 13.74 -14.62 -14.19
CA GLU A 32 14.47 -14.06 -15.33
C GLU A 32 14.04 -12.62 -15.64
N ASP A 33 12.73 -12.33 -15.61
CA ASP A 33 12.17 -10.99 -15.81
C ASP A 33 12.61 -10.00 -14.70
N MET A 34 12.90 -10.51 -13.49
CA MET A 34 13.48 -9.71 -12.40
C MET A 34 14.99 -9.48 -12.54
N GLY A 35 15.63 -10.01 -13.59
CA GLY A 35 17.06 -9.86 -13.85
C GLY A 35 17.96 -10.82 -13.05
N PHE A 36 17.40 -11.88 -12.45
CA PHE A 36 18.18 -12.89 -11.75
C PHE A 36 18.50 -14.09 -12.67
N ASP A 37 19.64 -14.73 -12.41
CA ASP A 37 20.04 -15.95 -13.14
C ASP A 37 19.07 -17.09 -12.82
N SER A 38 18.54 -17.69 -13.89
CA SER A 38 17.62 -18.84 -13.80
C SER A 38 18.24 -20.09 -13.14
N SER A 39 19.56 -20.20 -13.11
CA SER A 39 20.27 -21.28 -12.39
C SER A 39 20.04 -21.24 -10.87
N MET A 40 19.70 -20.07 -10.33
CA MET A 40 19.36 -19.89 -8.90
C MET A 40 17.89 -20.24 -8.58
N CYS A 41 17.11 -20.60 -9.60
CA CYS A 41 15.71 -20.95 -9.44
C CYS A 41 15.56 -22.39 -8.95
N HIS A 42 15.38 -22.57 -7.64
CA HIS A 42 15.00 -23.89 -7.11
C HIS A 42 13.53 -24.20 -7.49
N PRO A 43 13.27 -25.26 -8.27
CA PRO A 43 11.90 -25.59 -8.69
C PRO A 43 11.03 -26.01 -7.50
N PHE A 44 9.72 -25.80 -7.63
CA PHE A 44 8.78 -26.39 -6.71
C PHE A 44 8.81 -27.91 -6.83
N THR A 45 8.75 -28.60 -5.69
CA THR A 45 8.70 -30.06 -5.64
C THR A 45 7.26 -30.55 -5.56
N GLU A 46 7.04 -31.79 -5.96
CA GLU A 46 5.75 -32.47 -5.82
C GLU A 46 5.28 -32.52 -4.36
N LYS A 47 6.21 -32.75 -3.42
CA LYS A 47 5.93 -32.73 -1.97
C LYS A 47 5.42 -31.36 -1.52
N GLN A 48 6.01 -30.27 -2.01
CA GLN A 48 5.53 -28.91 -1.71
C GLN A 48 4.14 -28.67 -2.30
N LEU A 49 3.89 -29.06 -3.55
CA LEU A 49 2.58 -28.93 -4.18
C LEU A 49 1.50 -29.69 -3.41
N ASN A 50 1.75 -30.95 -3.06
CA ASN A 50 0.84 -31.77 -2.25
C ASN A 50 0.52 -31.11 -0.89
N PHE A 51 1.55 -30.61 -0.23
CA PHE A 51 1.40 -29.92 1.06
C PHE A 51 0.57 -28.62 0.92
N TYR A 52 0.86 -27.80 -0.08
CA TYR A 52 0.21 -26.53 -0.27
C TYR A 52 -1.21 -26.64 -0.87
N CYS A 53 -1.53 -27.73 -1.59
CA CYS A 53 -2.88 -27.98 -2.09
C CYS A 53 -3.87 -28.40 -1.00
N ASN A 54 -3.39 -28.82 0.20
CA ASN A 54 -4.28 -29.21 1.27
C ASN A 54 -4.70 -28.01 2.14
N PRO A 55 -5.98 -27.56 2.05
CA PRO A 55 -6.44 -26.39 2.79
C PRO A 55 -6.49 -26.62 4.31
N ASN A 56 -6.45 -27.87 4.79
CA ASN A 56 -6.36 -28.16 6.23
C ASN A 56 -5.04 -27.70 6.86
N HIS A 57 -3.98 -27.55 6.07
CA HIS A 57 -2.67 -27.05 6.54
C HIS A 57 -2.66 -25.51 6.70
N THR A 58 -3.78 -24.85 6.91
CA THR A 58 -3.91 -23.39 6.97
C THR A 58 -2.90 -22.75 7.92
N PHE A 59 -2.71 -23.28 9.12
CA PHE A 59 -1.77 -22.76 10.11
C PHE A 59 -0.32 -22.74 9.60
N HIS A 60 0.09 -23.74 8.83
CA HIS A 60 1.46 -23.84 8.25
C HIS A 60 1.60 -23.02 6.97
N ARG A 61 0.51 -22.83 6.23
CA ARG A 61 0.48 -22.10 4.94
C ARG A 61 0.36 -20.61 5.13
N TYR A 62 -0.42 -20.14 6.10
CA TYR A 62 -0.76 -18.74 6.30
C TYR A 62 -0.34 -18.24 7.69
N ARG A 63 -0.05 -16.95 7.76
CA ARG A 63 0.04 -16.18 9.00
C ARG A 63 -1.09 -15.18 9.05
N GLN A 64 -1.67 -14.99 10.22
CA GLN A 64 -2.75 -14.03 10.44
C GLN A 64 -2.23 -12.88 11.29
N PHE A 65 -2.61 -11.66 10.92
CA PHE A 65 -2.32 -10.45 11.70
C PHE A 65 -3.40 -9.40 11.46
N LYS A 66 -3.54 -8.49 12.42
CA LYS A 66 -4.54 -7.42 12.35
C LYS A 66 -3.88 -6.12 11.92
N ILE A 67 -4.53 -5.36 11.04
CA ILE A 67 -4.16 -4.00 10.67
C ILE A 67 -5.29 -3.04 11.07
N LYS A 68 -4.93 -1.81 11.50
CA LYS A 68 -5.91 -0.76 11.83
C LYS A 68 -6.61 -0.29 10.54
N LYS A 69 -7.93 -0.09 10.60
CA LYS A 69 -8.71 0.57 9.54
C LYS A 69 -8.69 2.08 9.75
N LYS A 70 -8.75 2.87 8.68
CA LYS A 70 -8.89 4.34 8.77
C LYS A 70 -10.20 4.77 9.45
N SER A 71 -11.25 3.97 9.31
CA SER A 71 -12.57 4.19 9.93
C SER A 71 -12.68 3.72 11.39
N GLY A 72 -11.58 3.34 12.01
CA GLY A 72 -11.56 2.66 13.31
C GLY A 72 -11.70 1.14 13.18
N GLY A 73 -11.40 0.43 14.26
CA GLY A 73 -11.40 -1.04 14.29
C GLY A 73 -10.21 -1.67 13.57
N THR A 74 -10.27 -3.00 13.37
CA THR A 74 -9.18 -3.77 12.77
C THR A 74 -9.66 -4.58 11.57
N ARG A 75 -8.74 -4.89 10.66
CA ARG A 75 -8.92 -5.84 9.56
C ARG A 75 -7.96 -7.00 9.77
N GLN A 76 -8.47 -8.22 9.74
CA GLN A 76 -7.63 -9.41 9.77
C GLN A 76 -7.09 -9.68 8.38
N ILE A 77 -5.79 -9.84 8.29
CA ILE A 77 -5.08 -10.20 7.06
C ILE A 77 -4.53 -11.61 7.23
N THR A 78 -4.73 -12.42 6.21
CA THR A 78 -4.24 -13.80 6.12
C THR A 78 -3.27 -13.90 4.94
N ALA A 79 -1.99 -13.75 5.22
CA ALA A 79 -0.93 -13.72 4.20
C ALA A 79 -0.15 -15.03 4.18
N PRO A 80 0.37 -15.47 3.01
CA PRO A 80 1.26 -16.63 2.92
C PRO A 80 2.43 -16.52 3.92
N ARG A 81 2.72 -17.63 4.60
CA ARG A 81 3.74 -17.68 5.66
C ARG A 81 5.15 -17.74 5.10
N THR A 82 5.35 -18.51 4.03
CA THR A 82 6.65 -18.76 3.42
C THR A 82 6.78 -18.11 2.05
N GLN A 83 8.01 -17.75 1.69
CA GLN A 83 8.30 -17.19 0.36
C GLN A 83 7.97 -18.21 -0.74
N SER A 84 8.27 -19.49 -0.54
CA SER A 84 7.96 -20.55 -1.50
C SER A 84 6.47 -20.65 -1.79
N PHE A 85 5.61 -20.57 -0.76
CA PHE A 85 4.17 -20.58 -0.96
C PHE A 85 3.68 -19.28 -1.63
N MET A 86 4.24 -18.13 -1.27
CA MET A 86 3.96 -16.86 -1.93
C MET A 86 4.26 -16.93 -3.43
N MET A 87 5.43 -17.46 -3.81
CA MET A 87 5.83 -17.61 -5.21
C MET A 87 4.94 -18.61 -5.96
N MET A 88 4.53 -19.71 -5.32
CA MET A 88 3.59 -20.66 -5.93
C MET A 88 2.23 -20.02 -6.20
N LEU A 89 1.69 -19.24 -5.26
CA LEU A 89 0.46 -18.49 -5.47
C LEU A 89 0.61 -17.37 -6.50
N SER A 90 1.79 -16.73 -6.62
CA SER A 90 2.09 -15.78 -7.69
C SER A 90 2.02 -16.45 -9.06
N ALA A 91 2.66 -17.61 -9.23
CA ALA A 91 2.61 -18.37 -10.46
C ALA A 91 1.16 -18.80 -10.82
N VAL A 92 0.36 -19.23 -9.85
CA VAL A 92 -1.08 -19.53 -10.05
C VAL A 92 -1.85 -18.26 -10.45
N ASN A 93 -1.54 -17.11 -9.85
CA ASN A 93 -2.15 -15.83 -10.23
C ASN A 93 -1.85 -15.46 -11.69
N GLN A 94 -0.60 -15.64 -12.14
CA GLN A 94 -0.24 -15.44 -13.55
C GLN A 94 -0.96 -16.42 -14.50
N LEU A 95 -1.05 -17.69 -14.11
CA LEU A 95 -1.84 -18.67 -14.86
C LEU A 95 -3.29 -18.20 -15.03
N PHE A 96 -3.96 -17.75 -13.96
CA PHE A 96 -5.33 -17.25 -14.05
C PHE A 96 -5.43 -15.98 -14.91
N ARG A 97 -4.50 -15.03 -14.75
CA ARG A 97 -4.47 -13.79 -15.54
C ARG A 97 -4.20 -14.05 -17.04
N SER A 98 -3.56 -15.15 -17.39
CA SER A 98 -3.34 -15.52 -18.79
C SER A 98 -4.60 -16.03 -19.48
N MET A 99 -5.51 -16.65 -18.74
CA MET A 99 -6.71 -17.30 -19.25
C MET A 99 -8.00 -16.50 -19.06
N TYR A 100 -7.98 -15.46 -18.21
CA TYR A 100 -9.20 -14.76 -17.80
C TYR A 100 -9.08 -13.25 -17.98
N THR A 101 -10.10 -12.66 -18.60
CA THR A 101 -10.28 -11.21 -18.71
C THR A 101 -11.47 -10.80 -17.85
N PRO A 102 -11.28 -9.92 -16.84
CA PRO A 102 -12.37 -9.44 -16.00
C PRO A 102 -13.43 -8.67 -16.78
N SER A 103 -14.67 -8.72 -16.29
CA SER A 103 -15.80 -7.94 -16.78
C SER A 103 -15.43 -6.45 -16.97
N GLU A 104 -16.02 -5.79 -17.96
CA GLU A 104 -15.83 -4.34 -18.18
C GLU A 104 -16.23 -3.50 -16.96
N TYR A 105 -17.16 -3.98 -16.15
CA TYR A 105 -17.65 -3.32 -14.93
C TYR A 105 -16.75 -3.52 -13.72
N ALA A 106 -15.86 -4.53 -13.74
CA ALA A 106 -14.89 -4.81 -12.67
C ALA A 106 -13.66 -3.90 -12.83
N THR A 107 -13.63 -2.80 -12.10
CA THR A 107 -12.54 -1.82 -12.14
C THR A 107 -11.45 -2.11 -11.09
N GLY A 108 -11.77 -2.80 -10.01
CA GLY A 108 -10.81 -3.25 -9.00
C GLY A 108 -10.11 -4.54 -9.41
N PHE A 109 -8.81 -4.63 -9.09
CA PHE A 109 -7.95 -5.81 -9.37
C PHE A 109 -7.84 -6.17 -10.87
N THR A 110 -8.04 -5.19 -11.74
CA THR A 110 -8.00 -5.35 -13.19
C THR A 110 -6.86 -4.50 -13.76
N ASP A 111 -6.03 -5.10 -14.61
CA ASP A 111 -4.91 -4.40 -15.24
C ASP A 111 -5.42 -3.24 -16.10
N GLY A 112 -4.72 -2.10 -16.04
CA GLY A 112 -5.08 -0.89 -16.79
C GLY A 112 -6.29 -0.13 -16.24
N ARG A 113 -6.94 -0.60 -15.15
CA ARG A 113 -8.04 0.09 -14.47
C ARG A 113 -7.64 0.54 -13.07
N SER A 114 -8.28 1.59 -12.59
CA SER A 114 -7.93 2.23 -11.32
C SER A 114 -9.17 2.76 -10.60
N VAL A 115 -8.97 3.34 -9.42
CA VAL A 115 -10.02 4.08 -8.70
C VAL A 115 -10.52 5.28 -9.53
N VAL A 116 -9.67 5.85 -10.40
CA VAL A 116 -10.05 6.94 -11.32
C VAL A 116 -10.99 6.41 -12.41
N THR A 117 -10.64 5.30 -13.04
CA THR A 117 -11.51 4.62 -14.03
C THR A 117 -12.86 4.27 -13.41
N ASN A 118 -12.88 3.82 -12.15
CA ASN A 118 -14.12 3.53 -11.43
C ASN A 118 -14.96 4.80 -11.23
N ALA A 119 -14.34 5.88 -10.75
CA ALA A 119 -15.03 7.12 -10.41
C ALA A 119 -15.52 7.88 -11.64
N SER A 120 -14.79 7.87 -12.76
CA SER A 120 -15.10 8.63 -13.97
C SER A 120 -16.44 8.27 -14.60
N VAL A 121 -16.90 7.02 -14.42
CA VAL A 121 -18.21 6.55 -14.92
C VAL A 121 -19.39 7.25 -14.22
N HIS A 122 -19.15 7.81 -13.03
CA HIS A 122 -20.18 8.38 -12.15
C HIS A 122 -20.15 9.92 -12.07
N LEU A 123 -19.46 10.59 -13.02
CA LEU A 123 -19.46 12.05 -13.12
C LEU A 123 -20.83 12.59 -13.50
N GLU A 124 -21.13 13.79 -13.04
CA GLU A 124 -22.33 14.59 -13.40
C GLU A 124 -23.67 13.92 -13.07
N MET A 125 -23.67 12.96 -12.12
CA MET A 125 -24.90 12.26 -11.72
C MET A 125 -25.58 12.91 -10.51
N ASP A 126 -26.92 12.93 -10.52
CA ASP A 126 -27.70 13.51 -9.42
C ASP A 126 -27.70 12.61 -8.17
N TYR A 127 -27.59 11.29 -8.37
CA TYR A 127 -27.63 10.31 -7.29
C TYR A 127 -26.52 9.28 -7.46
N ILE A 128 -25.82 8.98 -6.36
CA ILE A 128 -24.82 7.92 -6.31
C ILE A 128 -25.12 7.02 -5.12
N LEU A 129 -25.35 5.75 -5.39
CA LEU A 129 -25.51 4.71 -4.40
C LEU A 129 -24.22 3.88 -4.32
N ASN A 130 -23.57 3.90 -3.15
CA ASN A 130 -22.43 3.03 -2.84
C ASN A 130 -22.90 1.91 -1.90
N LEU A 131 -22.49 0.70 -2.25
CA LEU A 131 -22.75 -0.53 -1.49
C LEU A 131 -21.43 -1.23 -1.22
N ASP A 132 -21.28 -1.82 -0.04
CA ASP A 132 -20.13 -2.64 0.36
C ASP A 132 -20.63 -4.08 0.61
N LEU A 133 -19.90 -5.07 0.12
CA LEU A 133 -20.23 -6.46 0.35
C LEU A 133 -19.55 -6.95 1.64
N LYS A 134 -20.36 -7.52 2.56
CA LYS A 134 -19.87 -8.00 3.85
C LYS A 134 -18.98 -9.24 3.65
N ASP A 135 -17.82 -9.24 4.33
CA ASP A 135 -16.89 -10.39 4.36
C ASP A 135 -16.56 -10.94 2.96
N PHE A 136 -16.34 -10.05 2.00
CA PHE A 136 -16.27 -10.34 0.57
C PHE A 136 -15.40 -11.54 0.20
N PHE A 137 -14.12 -11.55 0.62
CA PHE A 137 -13.23 -12.68 0.34
C PHE A 137 -13.69 -13.97 1.06
N PRO A 138 -13.93 -13.97 2.39
CA PRO A 138 -14.35 -15.17 3.09
C PRO A 138 -15.76 -15.66 2.73
N SER A 139 -16.60 -14.87 2.06
CA SER A 139 -17.91 -15.35 1.56
C SER A 139 -17.78 -16.29 0.35
N ILE A 140 -16.60 -16.35 -0.27
CA ILE A 140 -16.35 -17.22 -1.42
C ILE A 140 -15.81 -18.56 -0.93
N HIS A 141 -16.66 -19.59 -0.98
CA HIS A 141 -16.31 -20.95 -0.60
C HIS A 141 -15.50 -21.67 -1.69
N GLN A 142 -14.61 -22.58 -1.28
CA GLN A 142 -13.77 -23.40 -2.17
C GLN A 142 -14.59 -24.11 -3.26
N ALA A 143 -15.77 -24.61 -2.93
CA ALA A 143 -16.64 -25.26 -3.92
C ALA A 143 -17.04 -24.33 -5.08
N ARG A 144 -17.21 -23.02 -4.85
CA ARG A 144 -17.48 -22.04 -5.92
C ARG A 144 -16.25 -21.84 -6.80
N VAL A 145 -15.06 -21.76 -6.19
CA VAL A 145 -13.77 -21.65 -6.92
C VAL A 145 -13.58 -22.90 -7.77
N TRP A 146 -13.72 -24.08 -7.20
CA TRP A 146 -13.61 -25.36 -7.89
C TRP A 146 -14.57 -25.46 -9.08
N LYS A 147 -15.85 -25.13 -8.93
CA LYS A 147 -16.83 -25.12 -10.02
C LYS A 147 -16.47 -24.09 -11.11
N ARG A 148 -15.97 -22.90 -10.71
CA ARG A 148 -15.60 -21.84 -11.65
C ARG A 148 -14.42 -22.24 -12.55
N LEU A 149 -13.48 -23.00 -12.01
CA LEU A 149 -12.32 -23.49 -12.76
C LEU A 149 -12.65 -24.56 -13.79
N GLN A 150 -13.79 -25.22 -13.71
CA GLN A 150 -14.23 -26.27 -14.66
C GLN A 150 -15.07 -25.74 -15.83
N VAL A 151 -15.44 -24.46 -15.79
CA VAL A 151 -16.21 -23.81 -16.87
C VAL A 151 -15.36 -22.82 -17.67
N PRO A 152 -15.80 -22.39 -18.87
CA PRO A 152 -15.04 -21.39 -19.65
C PRO A 152 -14.70 -20.14 -18.83
N PRO A 153 -13.52 -19.55 -19.05
CA PRO A 153 -12.51 -19.90 -20.07
C PRO A 153 -11.56 -21.03 -19.66
N PHE A 154 -11.56 -21.47 -18.40
CA PHE A 154 -10.58 -22.41 -17.85
C PHE A 154 -10.78 -23.84 -18.35
N LYS A 155 -11.97 -24.39 -18.17
CA LYS A 155 -12.33 -25.78 -18.57
C LYS A 155 -11.37 -26.85 -18.02
N PHE A 156 -10.75 -26.59 -16.85
CA PHE A 156 -9.88 -27.58 -16.21
C PHE A 156 -10.69 -28.83 -15.84
N ASN A 157 -10.05 -29.98 -15.96
CA ASN A 157 -10.61 -31.22 -15.45
C ASN A 157 -10.70 -31.21 -13.93
N GLN A 158 -11.45 -32.14 -13.37
CA GLN A 158 -11.72 -32.22 -11.94
C GLN A 158 -10.45 -32.32 -11.07
N PRO A 159 -9.43 -33.14 -11.40
CA PRO A 159 -8.18 -33.22 -10.63
C PRO A 159 -7.44 -31.89 -10.55
N VAL A 160 -7.20 -31.21 -11.69
CA VAL A 160 -6.50 -29.94 -11.75
C VAL A 160 -7.27 -28.81 -11.04
N ALA A 161 -8.60 -28.75 -11.26
CA ALA A 161 -9.47 -27.79 -10.58
C ALA A 161 -9.46 -27.96 -9.05
N ASN A 162 -9.39 -29.21 -8.57
CA ASN A 162 -9.32 -29.51 -7.13
C ASN A 162 -8.00 -29.04 -6.51
N LEU A 163 -6.85 -29.28 -7.19
CA LEU A 163 -5.54 -28.83 -6.75
C LEU A 163 -5.49 -27.30 -6.67
N LEU A 164 -5.92 -26.61 -7.71
CA LEU A 164 -5.92 -25.15 -7.78
C LEU A 164 -6.87 -24.53 -6.74
N ALA A 165 -8.06 -25.08 -6.54
CA ALA A 165 -8.99 -24.61 -5.52
C ALA A 165 -8.42 -24.85 -4.10
N GLY A 166 -7.75 -25.96 -3.87
CA GLY A 166 -7.06 -26.28 -2.62
C GLY A 166 -5.90 -25.31 -2.32
N LEU A 167 -5.09 -24.99 -3.33
CA LEU A 167 -4.00 -23.98 -3.22
C LEU A 167 -4.55 -22.61 -2.80
N CYS A 168 -5.65 -22.19 -3.42
CA CYS A 168 -6.18 -20.82 -3.29
C CYS A 168 -7.03 -20.60 -2.05
N CYS A 169 -7.56 -21.66 -1.43
CA CYS A 169 -8.46 -21.56 -0.29
C CYS A 169 -7.78 -21.97 1.02
N MET A 170 -8.36 -21.55 2.13
CA MET A 170 -7.94 -21.88 3.48
C MET A 170 -9.10 -22.43 4.31
N LYS A 171 -8.79 -23.19 5.34
CA LYS A 171 -9.73 -23.60 6.36
C LYS A 171 -9.97 -22.46 7.35
N GLU A 172 -11.21 -22.18 7.67
CA GLU A 172 -11.63 -21.22 8.67
C GLU A 172 -12.71 -21.88 9.55
N SER A 173 -12.60 -21.77 10.88
CA SER A 173 -13.65 -22.25 11.80
C SER A 173 -14.62 -21.10 12.07
N ARG A 174 -15.90 -21.33 11.81
CA ARG A 174 -16.99 -20.38 12.05
C ARG A 174 -18.01 -20.98 12.99
N GLU A 175 -18.57 -20.14 13.85
CA GLU A 175 -19.72 -20.50 14.68
C GLU A 175 -20.99 -20.27 13.87
N ASP A 176 -21.88 -21.27 13.86
CA ASP A 176 -23.22 -21.14 13.30
C ASP A 176 -24.16 -20.44 14.32
N GLU A 177 -25.42 -20.23 13.92
CA GLU A 177 -26.43 -19.55 14.74
C GLU A 177 -26.71 -20.28 16.09
N ASN A 178 -26.33 -21.55 16.20
CA ASN A 178 -26.46 -22.36 17.41
C ASN A 178 -25.16 -22.42 18.24
N GLY A 179 -24.13 -21.66 17.88
CA GLY A 179 -22.84 -21.66 18.56
C GLY A 179 -21.95 -22.88 18.23
N ILE A 180 -22.32 -23.69 17.23
CA ILE A 180 -21.57 -24.88 16.83
C ILE A 180 -20.47 -24.46 15.87
N LYS A 181 -19.22 -24.79 16.21
CA LYS A 181 -18.06 -24.52 15.32
C LYS A 181 -18.06 -25.46 14.13
N LYS A 182 -18.11 -24.90 12.93
CA LYS A 182 -17.99 -25.63 11.67
C LYS A 182 -16.79 -25.14 10.90
N ASP A 183 -16.03 -26.08 10.34
CA ASP A 183 -14.93 -25.80 9.45
C ASP A 183 -15.44 -25.53 8.05
N VAL A 184 -15.11 -24.39 7.51
CA VAL A 184 -15.42 -23.97 6.13
C VAL A 184 -14.14 -23.68 5.36
N PHE A 185 -14.13 -23.94 4.07
CA PHE A 185 -13.01 -23.64 3.22
C PHE A 185 -13.33 -22.42 2.36
N VAL A 186 -12.57 -21.36 2.55
CA VAL A 186 -12.89 -20.04 2.01
C VAL A 186 -11.65 -19.35 1.39
N LEU A 187 -11.90 -18.30 0.63
CA LEU A 187 -10.87 -17.50 0.03
C LEU A 187 -10.21 -16.57 1.09
N PRO A 188 -8.86 -16.61 1.26
CA PRO A 188 -8.18 -15.79 2.26
C PRO A 188 -8.11 -14.32 1.86
N GLN A 189 -8.22 -13.42 2.83
CA GLN A 189 -7.98 -12.00 2.61
C GLN A 189 -6.49 -11.68 2.77
N GLY A 190 -5.73 -11.65 1.66
CA GLY A 190 -4.30 -11.32 1.65
C GLY A 190 -3.42 -12.31 0.87
N ALA A 191 -4.00 -13.30 0.18
CA ALA A 191 -3.29 -14.13 -0.76
C ALA A 191 -3.24 -13.46 -2.16
N PRO A 192 -2.17 -13.67 -2.94
CA PRO A 192 -2.01 -13.09 -4.29
C PRO A 192 -3.11 -13.47 -5.27
N THR A 193 -3.68 -14.68 -5.13
CA THR A 193 -4.71 -15.21 -6.02
C THR A 193 -6.11 -14.71 -5.70
N SER A 194 -6.36 -14.24 -4.47
CA SER A 194 -7.71 -13.86 -4.04
C SER A 194 -8.34 -12.75 -4.89
N PRO A 195 -7.62 -11.69 -5.28
CA PRO A 195 -8.18 -10.61 -6.11
C PRO A 195 -8.71 -11.09 -7.47
N ILE A 196 -7.95 -11.89 -8.21
CA ILE A 196 -8.41 -12.39 -9.53
C ILE A 196 -9.57 -13.36 -9.38
N ILE A 197 -9.53 -14.24 -8.38
CA ILE A 197 -10.61 -15.20 -8.11
C ILE A 197 -11.92 -14.49 -7.77
N THR A 198 -11.88 -13.40 -6.99
CA THR A 198 -13.09 -12.61 -6.72
C THR A 198 -13.71 -12.08 -7.99
N ASN A 199 -12.92 -11.57 -8.95
CA ASN A 199 -13.45 -11.13 -10.24
C ASN A 199 -14.06 -12.30 -11.04
N MET A 200 -13.37 -13.45 -11.08
CA MET A 200 -13.88 -14.66 -11.75
C MET A 200 -15.23 -15.14 -11.19
N ILE A 201 -15.43 -15.04 -9.87
CA ILE A 201 -16.67 -15.44 -9.21
C ILE A 201 -17.76 -14.39 -9.41
N CYS A 202 -17.40 -13.12 -9.48
CA CYS A 202 -18.33 -12.00 -9.64
C CYS A 202 -18.79 -11.78 -11.10
N ASP A 203 -18.30 -12.52 -12.10
CA ASP A 203 -18.76 -12.37 -13.48
C ASP A 203 -20.28 -12.42 -13.63
N LYS A 204 -20.94 -13.39 -12.95
CA LYS A 204 -22.40 -13.49 -12.96
C LYS A 204 -23.07 -12.33 -12.22
N LEU A 205 -22.48 -11.90 -11.10
CA LEU A 205 -22.95 -10.73 -10.36
C LEU A 205 -22.90 -9.48 -11.25
N ASP A 206 -21.76 -9.22 -11.87
CA ASP A 206 -21.58 -8.08 -12.79
C ASP A 206 -22.55 -8.14 -13.98
N TYR A 207 -22.76 -9.33 -14.54
CA TYR A 207 -23.72 -9.53 -15.62
C TYR A 207 -25.16 -9.15 -15.22
N TYR A 208 -25.65 -9.62 -14.07
CA TYR A 208 -27.01 -9.29 -13.63
C TYR A 208 -27.15 -7.84 -13.18
N LEU A 209 -26.17 -7.31 -12.43
CA LEU A 209 -26.21 -5.93 -11.94
C LEU A 209 -26.08 -4.90 -13.08
N SER A 210 -25.28 -5.18 -14.10
CA SER A 210 -25.19 -4.28 -15.27
C SER A 210 -26.50 -4.27 -16.09
N ARG A 211 -27.19 -5.41 -16.18
CA ARG A 211 -28.52 -5.45 -16.85
C ARG A 211 -29.58 -4.74 -16.01
N LEU A 212 -29.52 -4.87 -14.68
CA LEU A 212 -30.37 -4.11 -13.77
C LEU A 212 -30.13 -2.62 -13.97
N ALA A 213 -28.88 -2.16 -13.98
CA ALA A 213 -28.52 -0.78 -14.21
C ALA A 213 -29.08 -0.25 -15.53
N LYS A 214 -28.88 -0.99 -16.64
CA LYS A 214 -29.40 -0.64 -17.96
C LYS A 214 -30.93 -0.49 -17.96
N ARG A 215 -31.66 -1.38 -17.29
CA ARG A 215 -33.13 -1.32 -17.17
C ARG A 215 -33.63 -0.06 -16.48
N PHE A 216 -32.87 0.47 -15.53
CA PHE A 216 -33.20 1.68 -14.80
C PHE A 216 -32.49 2.96 -15.30
N ASN A 217 -31.78 2.86 -16.44
CA ASN A 217 -30.96 3.94 -17.03
C ASN A 217 -29.94 4.49 -16.02
N MET A 218 -29.12 3.60 -15.47
CA MET A 218 -28.10 3.87 -14.46
C MET A 218 -26.71 3.44 -14.94
N ASN A 219 -25.67 4.09 -14.42
CA ASN A 219 -24.31 3.57 -14.53
C ASN A 219 -24.05 2.58 -13.40
N TYR A 220 -23.20 1.59 -13.69
CA TYR A 220 -22.79 0.56 -12.75
C TYR A 220 -21.28 0.30 -12.85
N THR A 221 -20.60 0.22 -11.73
CA THR A 221 -19.23 -0.26 -11.63
C THR A 221 -19.03 -1.05 -10.33
N ARG A 222 -18.00 -1.90 -10.30
CA ARG A 222 -17.58 -2.62 -9.10
C ARG A 222 -16.05 -2.50 -8.91
N TYR A 223 -15.64 -2.03 -7.76
CA TYR A 223 -14.24 -2.01 -7.33
C TYR A 223 -14.07 -2.97 -6.14
N ALA A 224 -13.68 -4.21 -6.40
CA ALA A 224 -13.62 -5.30 -5.41
C ALA A 224 -15.00 -5.56 -4.78
N ASP A 225 -15.12 -5.26 -3.46
CA ASP A 225 -16.34 -5.32 -2.65
C ASP A 225 -17.21 -4.06 -2.74
N ASP A 226 -16.65 -2.95 -3.23
CA ASP A 226 -17.39 -1.70 -3.41
C ASP A 226 -18.17 -1.70 -4.73
N ILE A 227 -19.48 -1.66 -4.65
CA ILE A 227 -20.42 -1.56 -5.78
C ILE A 227 -20.96 -0.13 -5.85
N THR A 228 -20.93 0.48 -7.03
CA THR A 228 -21.46 1.82 -7.24
C THR A 228 -22.50 1.83 -8.35
N PHE A 229 -23.65 2.42 -8.06
CA PHE A 229 -24.67 2.82 -9.06
C PHE A 229 -24.83 4.33 -9.07
N SER A 230 -25.05 4.90 -10.25
CA SER A 230 -25.39 6.33 -10.33
C SER A 230 -26.47 6.59 -11.37
N SER A 231 -27.27 7.64 -11.15
CA SER A 231 -28.40 7.97 -12.01
C SER A 231 -28.77 9.46 -11.93
N MET A 232 -29.45 9.95 -12.97
CA MET A 232 -30.07 11.28 -12.99
C MET A 232 -31.44 11.31 -12.28
N ARG A 233 -32.06 10.14 -12.09
CA ARG A 233 -33.40 10.03 -11.50
C ARG A 233 -33.36 9.26 -10.19
N TYR A 234 -34.21 9.64 -9.25
CA TYR A 234 -34.35 8.94 -7.98
C TYR A 234 -35.09 7.61 -8.15
N VAL A 235 -34.38 6.50 -7.94
CA VAL A 235 -34.90 5.12 -8.04
C VAL A 235 -34.61 4.27 -6.79
N TYR A 236 -34.12 4.88 -5.74
CA TYR A 236 -33.53 4.23 -4.55
C TYR A 236 -34.50 4.08 -3.36
N SER A 237 -35.81 4.08 -3.60
CA SER A 237 -36.77 3.76 -2.53
C SER A 237 -36.55 2.36 -2.01
N LYS A 238 -36.49 2.18 -0.68
CA LYS A 238 -36.24 0.86 -0.03
C LYS A 238 -37.20 -0.24 -0.50
N ARG A 239 -38.47 0.10 -0.79
CA ARG A 239 -39.47 -0.83 -1.33
C ARG A 239 -39.64 -0.70 -2.85
N GLY A 240 -38.75 0.04 -3.50
CA GLY A 240 -38.77 0.25 -4.94
C GLY A 240 -38.27 -0.97 -5.70
N LYS A 241 -38.78 -1.16 -6.92
CA LYS A 241 -38.41 -2.31 -7.79
C LYS A 241 -36.90 -2.47 -7.98
N PHE A 242 -36.16 -1.36 -8.05
CA PHE A 242 -34.70 -1.40 -8.18
C PHE A 242 -34.03 -2.03 -6.95
N MET A 243 -34.33 -1.53 -5.76
CA MET A 243 -33.70 -1.98 -4.52
C MET A 243 -34.05 -3.44 -4.21
N LEU A 244 -35.29 -3.84 -4.38
CA LEU A 244 -35.74 -5.23 -4.18
C LEU A 244 -35.02 -6.20 -5.13
N GLU A 245 -34.87 -5.83 -6.39
CA GLU A 245 -34.19 -6.67 -7.39
C GLU A 245 -32.68 -6.70 -7.15
N LEU A 246 -32.08 -5.59 -6.75
CA LEU A 246 -30.67 -5.48 -6.35
C LEU A 246 -30.33 -6.43 -5.20
N GLU A 247 -31.12 -6.37 -4.11
CA GLU A 247 -30.96 -7.24 -2.94
C GLU A 247 -31.12 -8.71 -3.31
N ARG A 248 -32.12 -9.04 -4.13
CA ARG A 248 -32.36 -10.39 -4.63
C ARG A 248 -31.15 -10.92 -5.39
N ILE A 249 -30.62 -10.16 -6.36
CA ILE A 249 -29.48 -10.56 -7.18
C ILE A 249 -28.24 -10.79 -6.28
N ILE A 250 -27.91 -9.86 -5.39
CA ILE A 250 -26.75 -9.98 -4.50
C ILE A 250 -26.87 -11.24 -3.63
N LYS A 251 -28.04 -11.48 -3.05
CA LYS A 251 -28.30 -12.66 -2.22
C LYS A 251 -28.21 -13.96 -3.03
N GLU A 252 -28.79 -14.02 -4.22
CA GLU A 252 -28.73 -15.20 -5.11
C GLU A 252 -27.30 -15.51 -5.57
N GLN A 253 -26.44 -14.46 -5.69
CA GLN A 253 -25.04 -14.66 -5.98
C GLN A 253 -24.21 -14.99 -4.72
N GLY A 254 -24.83 -15.22 -3.58
CA GLY A 254 -24.20 -15.67 -2.33
C GLY A 254 -23.39 -14.58 -1.62
N PHE A 255 -23.79 -13.31 -1.79
CA PHE A 255 -23.21 -12.18 -1.08
C PHE A 255 -24.25 -11.51 -0.18
N THR A 256 -23.75 -10.72 0.78
CA THR A 256 -24.58 -9.97 1.72
C THR A 256 -24.17 -8.49 1.68
N ILE A 257 -25.14 -7.59 1.62
CA ILE A 257 -24.90 -6.15 1.66
C ILE A 257 -24.53 -5.73 3.09
N ASN A 258 -23.54 -4.87 3.22
CA ASN A 258 -23.18 -4.22 4.47
C ASN A 258 -24.01 -2.94 4.63
N GLU A 259 -25.17 -3.05 5.26
CA GLU A 259 -26.11 -1.96 5.47
C GLU A 259 -25.45 -0.71 6.12
N ALA A 260 -24.56 -0.96 7.11
CA ALA A 260 -23.90 0.14 7.84
C ALA A 260 -22.96 0.99 6.96
N LYS A 261 -22.53 0.47 5.81
CA LYS A 261 -21.68 1.17 4.86
C LYS A 261 -22.42 1.59 3.58
N THR A 262 -23.63 1.13 3.40
CA THR A 262 -24.49 1.54 2.27
C THR A 262 -24.89 3.00 2.41
N ARG A 263 -24.62 3.79 1.37
CA ARG A 263 -24.93 5.23 1.38
C ARG A 263 -25.43 5.71 0.04
N LEU A 264 -26.50 6.50 0.08
CA LEU A 264 -27.00 7.24 -1.06
C LEU A 264 -26.59 8.70 -0.92
N GLN A 265 -25.91 9.22 -1.92
CA GLN A 265 -25.41 10.59 -2.00
C GLN A 265 -26.19 11.32 -3.11
N LYS A 266 -26.63 12.55 -2.86
CA LYS A 266 -27.40 13.37 -3.80
C LYS A 266 -26.52 14.49 -4.34
N ARG A 267 -26.90 15.06 -5.49
CA ARG A 267 -26.31 16.31 -6.00
C ARG A 267 -26.50 17.41 -4.96
N GLY A 268 -25.42 18.13 -4.64
CA GLY A 268 -25.38 19.07 -3.51
C GLY A 268 -24.69 18.53 -2.27
N ASP A 269 -24.68 17.20 -2.08
CA ASP A 269 -23.82 16.56 -1.10
C ASP A 269 -22.42 16.33 -1.69
N ARG A 270 -21.45 16.01 -0.83
CA ARG A 270 -20.14 15.55 -1.32
C ARG A 270 -20.27 14.12 -1.85
N GLN A 271 -20.43 13.98 -3.16
CA GLN A 271 -20.47 12.70 -3.84
C GLN A 271 -19.06 12.11 -3.95
N GLU A 272 -18.88 10.87 -3.51
CA GLU A 272 -17.59 10.19 -3.45
C GLU A 272 -17.71 8.74 -3.92
N VAL A 273 -16.80 8.32 -4.81
CA VAL A 273 -16.69 6.95 -5.32
C VAL A 273 -15.26 6.48 -5.10
N THR A 274 -15.08 5.38 -4.35
CA THR A 274 -13.75 4.81 -4.02
C THR A 274 -12.73 5.83 -3.50
N GLY A 275 -13.19 6.84 -2.72
CA GLY A 275 -12.32 7.88 -2.14
C GLY A 275 -12.04 9.06 -3.07
N ILE A 276 -12.61 9.10 -4.26
CA ILE A 276 -12.52 10.20 -5.21
C ILE A 276 -13.84 10.99 -5.20
N ILE A 277 -13.76 12.31 -5.12
CA ILE A 277 -14.92 13.19 -5.25
C ILE A 277 -15.33 13.21 -6.72
N VAL A 278 -16.60 12.95 -6.97
CA VAL A 278 -17.22 12.99 -8.29
C VAL A 278 -18.30 14.08 -8.31
N SER A 279 -18.09 15.11 -9.12
CA SER A 279 -19.04 16.17 -9.39
C SER A 279 -19.01 16.45 -10.89
N ASP A 280 -18.77 17.67 -11.31
CA ASP A 280 -18.53 18.02 -12.72
C ASP A 280 -17.17 17.50 -13.22
N LYS A 281 -16.23 17.29 -12.30
CA LYS A 281 -14.91 16.69 -12.56
C LYS A 281 -14.42 15.89 -11.36
N LEU A 282 -13.50 14.97 -11.61
CA LEU A 282 -12.84 14.22 -10.54
C LEU A 282 -11.98 15.12 -9.66
N ASN A 283 -12.04 14.91 -8.36
CA ASN A 283 -11.27 15.69 -7.41
C ASN A 283 -10.86 14.82 -6.19
N VAL A 284 -9.90 15.32 -5.43
CA VAL A 284 -9.55 14.79 -4.11
C VAL A 284 -10.18 15.63 -3.02
N THR A 285 -10.19 15.13 -1.78
CA THR A 285 -10.69 15.92 -0.64
C THR A 285 -9.80 17.14 -0.41
N GLN A 286 -10.39 18.26 0.03
CA GLN A 286 -9.63 19.46 0.41
C GLN A 286 -8.56 19.15 1.46
N LYS A 287 -8.87 18.26 2.42
CA LYS A 287 -7.91 17.78 3.42
C LYS A 287 -6.67 17.16 2.76
N TYR A 288 -6.84 16.38 1.68
CA TYR A 288 -5.71 15.76 0.98
C TYR A 288 -4.75 16.79 0.41
N VAL A 289 -5.27 17.81 -0.27
CA VAL A 289 -4.46 18.92 -0.83
C VAL A 289 -3.82 19.74 0.29
N ARG A 290 -4.58 20.06 1.35
CA ARG A 290 -4.09 20.80 2.50
C ARG A 290 -2.94 20.07 3.21
N ASP A 291 -3.03 18.76 3.41
CA ASP A 291 -1.96 17.96 4.02
C ASP A 291 -0.64 18.05 3.22
N ILE A 292 -0.70 18.00 1.88
CA ILE A 292 0.49 18.16 1.02
C ILE A 292 1.04 19.59 1.15
N ARG A 293 0.16 20.59 1.04
CA ARG A 293 0.50 22.00 1.10
C ARG A 293 1.18 22.36 2.42
N ASN A 294 0.66 21.88 3.53
CA ASN A 294 1.21 22.12 4.87
C ASN A 294 2.60 21.51 5.03
N ILE A 295 2.83 20.30 4.54
CA ILE A 295 4.16 19.67 4.62
C ILE A 295 5.17 20.44 3.76
N LEU A 296 4.81 20.80 2.52
CA LEU A 296 5.68 21.59 1.63
C LEU A 296 5.94 22.99 2.18
N TYR A 297 4.97 23.60 2.88
CA TYR A 297 5.16 24.88 3.55
C TYR A 297 6.16 24.75 4.72
N MET A 298 6.00 23.75 5.58
CA MET A 298 6.90 23.51 6.71
C MET A 298 8.33 23.21 6.21
N TRP A 299 8.45 22.44 5.14
CA TRP A 299 9.75 22.16 4.53
C TRP A 299 10.44 23.41 4.00
N ASP A 300 9.71 24.25 3.27
CA ASP A 300 10.21 25.49 2.72
C ASP A 300 10.63 26.52 3.82
N ARG A 301 9.81 26.66 4.86
CA ARG A 301 9.99 27.67 5.92
C ARG A 301 10.99 27.27 6.99
N TYR A 302 10.93 26.00 7.41
CA TYR A 302 11.67 25.51 8.59
C TYR A 302 12.69 24.40 8.26
N GLY A 303 12.83 24.04 6.98
CA GLY A 303 13.75 23.02 6.51
C GLY A 303 13.19 21.60 6.59
N TYR A 304 13.88 20.68 5.90
CA TYR A 304 13.48 19.28 5.74
C TYR A 304 13.27 18.56 7.06
N ASN A 305 14.20 18.67 7.99
CA ASN A 305 14.15 17.92 9.26
C ASN A 305 12.96 18.29 10.12
N PHE A 306 12.60 19.58 10.17
CA PHE A 306 11.40 20.02 10.88
C PHE A 306 10.14 19.43 10.25
N ALA A 307 10.00 19.54 8.94
CA ALA A 307 8.87 18.96 8.20
C ALA A 307 8.79 17.45 8.38
N TYR A 308 9.94 16.78 8.33
CA TYR A 308 10.04 15.34 8.55
C TYR A 308 9.59 14.95 9.96
N GLY A 309 10.05 15.64 11.00
CA GLY A 309 9.67 15.37 12.39
C GLY A 309 8.15 15.46 12.60
N LYS A 310 7.50 16.52 12.09
CA LYS A 310 6.03 16.68 12.15
C LYS A 310 5.29 15.60 11.35
N PHE A 311 5.78 15.30 10.14
CA PHE A 311 5.24 14.23 9.32
C PHE A 311 5.34 12.86 10.01
N PHE A 312 6.51 12.55 10.60
CA PHE A 312 6.76 11.25 11.18
C PHE A 312 5.88 10.97 12.42
N LEU A 313 5.69 11.95 13.27
CA LEU A 313 4.79 11.85 14.42
C LEU A 313 3.37 11.47 13.97
N LYS A 314 2.81 12.23 13.02
CA LYS A 314 1.49 11.96 12.46
C LYS A 314 1.42 10.59 11.75
N TYR A 315 2.47 10.24 11.01
CA TYR A 315 2.56 8.95 10.31
C TYR A 315 2.56 7.77 11.28
N LYS A 316 3.30 7.88 12.39
CA LYS A 316 3.36 6.86 13.44
C LYS A 316 1.99 6.67 14.11
N GLU A 317 1.28 7.74 14.42
CA GLU A 317 -0.09 7.67 14.95
C GLU A 317 -1.06 6.97 13.99
N GLU A 318 -1.06 7.37 12.70
CA GLU A 318 -1.96 6.83 11.69
C GLU A 318 -1.66 5.36 11.34
N LYS A 319 -0.41 4.96 11.29
CA LYS A 319 0.03 3.63 10.84
C LYS A 319 0.21 2.61 11.97
N GLY A 320 0.37 3.07 13.20
CA GLY A 320 0.48 2.23 14.41
C GLY A 320 1.83 1.56 14.60
N HIS A 321 2.47 1.05 13.56
CA HIS A 321 3.85 0.55 13.62
C HIS A 321 4.52 0.58 12.24
N ILE A 322 5.83 0.71 12.25
CA ILE A 322 6.67 0.81 11.05
C ILE A 322 7.55 -0.43 11.01
N LYS A 323 7.33 -1.29 10.01
CA LYS A 323 8.02 -2.59 9.90
C LYS A 323 9.34 -2.56 9.15
N LYS A 324 9.53 -1.60 8.23
CA LYS A 324 10.66 -1.59 7.29
C LYS A 324 11.46 -0.29 7.34
N GLY A 325 11.76 0.19 8.54
CA GLY A 325 12.44 1.48 8.70
C GLY A 325 11.51 2.68 8.59
N ASN A 326 12.06 3.86 8.80
CA ASN A 326 11.31 5.10 8.78
C ASN A 326 10.92 5.46 7.33
N PRO A 327 9.70 5.96 7.10
CA PRO A 327 9.29 6.38 5.76
C PRO A 327 10.10 7.61 5.34
N ASP A 328 10.60 7.60 4.12
CA ASP A 328 11.19 8.78 3.51
C ASP A 328 10.10 9.78 3.13
N LEU A 329 10.24 11.03 3.58
CA LEU A 329 9.27 12.10 3.32
C LEU A 329 9.20 12.43 1.83
N ILE A 330 10.33 12.46 1.13
CA ILE A 330 10.39 12.74 -0.33
C ILE A 330 9.51 11.73 -1.05
N ASN A 331 9.75 10.43 -0.84
CA ASN A 331 8.99 9.36 -1.49
C ASN A 331 7.49 9.39 -1.13
N VAL A 332 7.15 9.78 0.11
CA VAL A 332 5.74 9.89 0.53
C VAL A 332 5.05 11.08 -0.13
N ILE A 333 5.71 12.23 -0.22
CA ILE A 333 5.15 13.42 -0.90
C ILE A 333 5.04 13.18 -2.40
N ASP A 334 6.07 12.60 -3.03
CA ASP A 334 6.03 12.23 -4.43
C ASP A 334 4.84 11.29 -4.73
N GLY A 335 4.68 10.21 -3.97
CA GLY A 335 3.54 9.32 -4.10
C GLY A 335 2.18 10.01 -3.92
N LYS A 336 2.09 11.02 -3.02
CA LYS A 336 0.86 11.83 -2.87
C LYS A 336 0.63 12.74 -4.07
N LEU A 337 1.66 13.35 -4.62
CA LEU A 337 1.58 14.19 -5.82
C LEU A 337 1.22 13.35 -7.06
N MET A 338 1.80 12.16 -7.21
CA MET A 338 1.42 11.22 -8.28
C MET A 338 -0.05 10.81 -8.19
N TYR A 339 -0.57 10.55 -6.98
CA TYR A 339 -2.01 10.30 -6.81
C TYR A 339 -2.86 11.53 -7.17
N LEU A 340 -2.43 12.73 -6.78
CA LEU A 340 -3.11 13.98 -7.15
C LEU A 340 -3.14 14.17 -8.67
N LYS A 341 -2.01 13.93 -9.36
CA LYS A 341 -1.89 13.92 -10.81
C LYS A 341 -2.84 12.91 -11.46
N MET A 342 -2.86 11.68 -10.92
CA MET A 342 -3.74 10.62 -11.44
C MET A 342 -5.22 11.00 -11.38
N VAL A 343 -5.67 11.70 -10.31
CA VAL A 343 -7.07 12.07 -10.11
C VAL A 343 -7.46 13.33 -10.88
N LYS A 344 -6.62 14.39 -10.84
CA LYS A 344 -6.97 15.70 -11.38
C LYS A 344 -6.41 15.99 -12.77
N GLY A 345 -5.46 15.18 -13.23
CA GLY A 345 -4.73 15.39 -14.46
C GLY A 345 -3.44 16.18 -14.26
N GLU A 346 -2.57 16.11 -15.25
CA GLU A 346 -1.25 16.77 -15.27
C GLU A 346 -1.38 18.30 -15.37
N GLU A 347 -2.36 18.78 -16.15
CA GLU A 347 -2.64 20.18 -16.40
C GLU A 347 -3.36 20.91 -15.24
N ASP A 348 -3.70 20.19 -14.14
CA ASP A 348 -4.40 20.81 -13.01
C ASP A 348 -3.51 21.84 -12.32
N PRO A 349 -3.96 23.11 -12.15
CA PRO A 349 -3.16 24.17 -11.57
C PRO A 349 -2.70 23.91 -10.13
N VAL A 350 -3.49 23.15 -9.35
CA VAL A 350 -3.15 22.80 -7.97
C VAL A 350 -2.04 21.76 -7.97
N TYR A 351 -2.14 20.74 -8.82
CA TYR A 351 -1.08 19.75 -8.99
C TYR A 351 0.22 20.43 -9.45
N SER A 352 0.18 21.17 -10.54
CA SER A 352 1.36 21.81 -11.14
C SER A 352 2.10 22.70 -10.13
N ARG A 353 1.37 23.56 -9.39
CA ARG A 353 1.96 24.44 -8.37
C ARG A 353 2.63 23.66 -7.23
N LEU A 354 1.96 22.61 -6.72
CA LEU A 354 2.51 21.81 -5.62
C LEU A 354 3.69 20.95 -6.06
N HIS A 355 3.65 20.42 -7.27
CA HIS A 355 4.73 19.64 -7.87
C HIS A 355 5.96 20.49 -8.09
N THR A 356 5.83 21.68 -8.73
CA THR A 356 6.94 22.63 -8.93
C THR A 356 7.58 23.03 -7.59
N LYS A 357 6.74 23.26 -6.54
CA LYS A 357 7.26 23.57 -5.21
C LYS A 357 8.03 22.40 -4.63
N PHE A 358 7.50 21.18 -4.75
CA PHE A 358 8.17 19.95 -4.30
C PHE A 358 9.51 19.75 -5.01
N GLU A 359 9.56 19.86 -6.33
CA GLU A 359 10.82 19.72 -7.09
C GLU A 359 11.89 20.73 -6.68
N LYS A 360 11.50 21.99 -6.45
CA LYS A 360 12.45 23.02 -5.96
C LYS A 360 13.04 22.64 -4.61
N LEU A 361 12.22 22.12 -3.68
CA LEU A 361 12.67 21.73 -2.35
C LEU A 361 13.53 20.46 -2.41
N ALA A 362 13.09 19.43 -3.10
CA ALA A 362 13.82 18.18 -3.27
C ALA A 362 15.16 18.40 -3.99
N ASN A 363 15.19 19.20 -5.06
CA ASN A 363 16.43 19.53 -5.76
C ASN A 363 17.39 20.37 -4.91
N LYS A 364 16.88 21.31 -4.09
CA LYS A 364 17.69 22.12 -3.18
C LYS A 364 18.41 21.23 -2.15
N ASP A 365 17.70 20.30 -1.56
CA ASP A 365 18.28 19.39 -0.58
C ASP A 365 19.21 18.35 -1.25
N THR A 366 18.86 17.85 -2.45
CA THR A 366 19.73 16.98 -3.24
C THR A 366 21.02 17.71 -3.71
N ILE A 367 20.95 18.99 -4.03
CA ILE A 367 22.12 19.80 -4.37
C ILE A 367 22.99 20.04 -3.13
N ALA A 368 22.39 20.25 -1.97
CA ALA A 368 23.13 20.35 -0.70
C ALA A 368 23.82 19.03 -0.36
N GLU A 369 23.19 17.90 -0.57
CA GLU A 369 23.82 16.56 -0.47
C GLU A 369 24.93 16.37 -1.51
N LYS A 370 24.73 16.79 -2.76
CA LYS A 370 25.74 16.68 -3.84
C LYS A 370 26.93 17.62 -3.66
N THR A 371 26.74 18.82 -3.13
CA THR A 371 27.84 19.74 -2.77
C THR A 371 28.64 19.19 -1.58
N ASN A 372 28.05 18.33 -0.79
CA ASN A 372 28.71 17.58 0.27
C ASN A 372 29.21 16.21 -0.18
N SER A 373 29.13 15.88 -1.47
CA SER A 373 29.52 14.58 -2.05
C SER A 373 31.03 14.28 -2.02
N LYS A 374 31.83 15.12 -1.40
CA LYS A 374 33.14 14.71 -0.85
C LYS A 374 32.98 13.98 0.48
N GLY A 375 31.87 13.31 0.67
CA GLY A 375 31.78 12.17 1.53
C GLY A 375 31.05 12.30 2.85
N VAL A 376 30.14 13.22 3.08
CA VAL A 376 29.27 13.16 4.27
C VAL A 376 27.85 12.83 3.83
N THR A 377 27.49 11.57 3.85
CA THR A 377 26.10 11.19 4.01
C THR A 377 25.75 11.57 5.45
N TYR A 378 25.12 12.71 5.64
CA TYR A 378 24.41 12.96 6.88
C TYR A 378 23.34 11.87 6.96
N LEU A 379 23.54 10.91 7.84
CA LEU A 379 22.46 10.05 8.24
C LEU A 379 21.38 10.98 8.76
N GLU A 380 20.25 11.06 8.07
CA GLU A 380 19.07 11.75 8.51
C GLU A 380 18.65 11.16 9.85
N THR A 381 19.13 11.78 10.89
CA THR A 381 18.81 11.38 12.23
C THR A 381 17.65 12.23 12.68
N ILE A 382 16.52 11.58 12.85
CA ILE A 382 15.38 12.14 13.53
C ILE A 382 15.82 12.41 14.97
N GLY A 383 15.98 13.67 15.34
CA GLY A 383 16.37 14.08 16.67
C GLY A 383 17.88 14.17 16.90
N LEU A 384 18.57 15.00 16.11
CA LEU A 384 19.84 15.56 16.53
C LEU A 384 19.60 16.39 17.79
N ILE A 385 20.14 15.92 18.91
CA ILE A 385 20.28 16.74 20.11
C ILE A 385 21.65 17.40 19.98
N GLU A 386 21.67 18.69 19.73
CA GLU A 386 22.90 19.47 19.75
C GLU A 386 23.49 19.42 21.15
N PHE A 387 24.74 19.01 21.23
CA PHE A 387 25.47 19.04 22.50
C PHE A 387 25.99 20.46 22.71
N GLU A 388 25.22 21.30 23.40
CA GLU A 388 25.68 22.61 23.82
C GLU A 388 26.87 22.48 24.75
N LYS A 389 27.97 23.02 24.31
CA LYS A 389 29.23 23.03 24.98
C LYS A 389 29.20 24.07 26.10
N LYS A 390 28.83 23.69 27.32
CA LYS A 390 29.00 24.57 28.47
C LYS A 390 30.42 24.54 29.09
N ASN A 391 31.24 23.53 28.79
CA ASN A 391 32.63 23.44 29.23
C ASN A 391 33.50 22.76 28.19
N SER A 392 34.77 23.19 28.07
CA SER A 392 35.76 22.69 27.10
C SER A 392 36.04 21.20 27.27
N THR A 393 35.31 20.36 26.60
CA THR A 393 35.53 18.92 26.63
C THR A 393 36.68 18.59 25.70
N THR A 394 37.75 18.02 26.24
CA THR A 394 38.90 17.56 25.42
C THR A 394 38.51 16.30 24.69
N VAL A 395 38.57 16.36 23.34
CA VAL A 395 38.33 15.19 22.46
C VAL A 395 39.67 14.61 22.05
N THR A 396 39.85 13.31 22.28
CA THR A 396 41.06 12.60 21.86
C THR A 396 40.71 11.75 20.63
N PHE A 397 41.39 11.99 19.53
CA PHE A 397 41.27 11.22 18.29
C PHE A 397 42.20 10.02 18.29
N ALA A 398 41.74 8.91 17.74
CA ALA A 398 42.52 7.69 17.57
C ALA A 398 42.14 6.99 16.27
N ILE A 399 43.07 6.24 15.71
CA ILE A 399 42.90 5.39 14.54
C ILE A 399 43.13 3.97 14.97
N SER A 400 42.20 3.06 14.63
CA SER A 400 42.38 1.63 14.90
C SER A 400 43.39 1.00 13.92
N ASP A 401 43.88 -0.16 14.27
CA ASP A 401 44.80 -0.98 13.40
C ASP A 401 44.13 -1.32 12.04
N LYS A 402 42.80 -1.22 11.95
CA LYS A 402 42.02 -1.40 10.72
C LYS A 402 41.71 -0.09 9.98
N GLY A 403 42.37 1.03 10.33
CA GLY A 403 42.17 2.32 9.70
C GLY A 403 40.83 3.00 10.01
N LYS A 404 40.13 2.60 11.07
CA LYS A 404 38.89 3.28 11.49
C LYS A 404 39.24 4.43 12.43
N HIS A 405 38.70 5.62 12.10
CA HIS A 405 38.81 6.82 12.91
C HIS A 405 37.74 6.82 14.00
N TYR A 406 38.14 7.07 15.22
CA TYR A 406 37.26 7.25 16.36
C TYR A 406 37.83 8.25 17.35
N ALA A 407 36.98 8.78 18.21
CA ALA A 407 37.39 9.74 19.21
C ALA A 407 36.77 9.40 20.55
N TYR A 408 37.40 9.87 21.60
CA TYR A 408 36.91 9.79 22.98
C TYR A 408 36.70 11.18 23.52
N PHE A 409 35.63 11.36 24.32
CA PHE A 409 35.43 12.54 25.13
C PHE A 409 34.86 12.12 26.52
N MET A 410 35.01 13.00 27.48
CA MET A 410 34.48 12.76 28.82
C MET A 410 33.13 13.49 28.96
N LEU A 411 32.13 12.77 29.44
CA LEU A 411 30.82 13.30 29.78
C LEU A 411 30.43 12.80 31.15
N ASN A 412 30.28 13.71 32.13
CA ASN A 412 29.96 13.39 33.51
C ASN A 412 30.88 12.24 34.05
N ASP A 413 32.18 12.43 33.90
CA ASP A 413 33.24 11.52 34.34
C ASP A 413 33.23 10.12 33.66
N LYS A 414 32.41 9.93 32.65
CA LYS A 414 32.40 8.70 31.82
C LYS A 414 33.06 8.94 30.48
N LYS A 415 33.97 8.02 30.12
CA LYS A 415 34.60 8.03 28.81
C LYS A 415 33.60 7.55 27.77
N MET A 416 33.24 8.43 26.82
CA MET A 416 32.34 8.15 25.73
C MET A 416 33.10 7.95 24.43
N LEU A 417 32.77 6.87 23.72
CA LEU A 417 33.29 6.59 22.38
C LEU A 417 32.42 7.30 21.35
N VAL A 418 33.05 7.98 20.42
CA VAL A 418 32.38 8.75 19.37
C VAL A 418 32.85 8.27 18.00
N THR A 419 31.91 8.06 17.09
CA THR A 419 32.23 7.82 15.69
C THR A 419 32.67 9.12 15.03
N VAL A 420 33.85 9.12 14.40
CA VAL A 420 34.31 10.23 13.60
C VAL A 420 33.77 10.07 12.20
N ASN A 421 33.25 11.14 11.62
CA ASN A 421 32.81 11.14 10.25
C ASN A 421 34.01 10.87 9.32
N LYS A 422 33.92 9.84 8.47
CA LYS A 422 34.97 9.37 7.56
C LYS A 422 35.50 10.42 6.58
N THR A 423 34.88 11.56 6.52
CA THR A 423 35.23 12.66 5.60
C THR A 423 35.97 13.81 6.25
N LEU A 424 36.20 13.74 7.55
CA LEU A 424 37.11 14.68 8.20
C LEU A 424 38.54 14.37 7.78
N THR A 425 39.27 15.38 7.33
CA THR A 425 40.72 15.26 7.07
C THR A 425 41.47 15.24 8.41
N ILE A 426 42.70 14.74 8.41
CA ILE A 426 43.55 14.73 9.60
C ILE A 426 43.72 16.16 10.17
N GLU A 427 43.84 17.16 9.30
CA GLU A 427 43.93 18.57 9.69
C GLU A 427 42.66 19.09 10.34
N GLU A 428 41.46 18.66 9.86
CA GLU A 428 40.18 19.02 10.44
C GLU A 428 39.96 18.31 11.79
N GLU A 429 40.47 17.10 11.95
CA GLU A 429 40.45 16.37 13.24
C GLU A 429 41.29 17.08 14.31
N GLN A 430 42.38 17.74 13.91
CA GLN A 430 43.24 18.49 14.80
C GLN A 430 42.71 19.89 15.12
N ASN A 431 41.95 20.52 14.24
CA ASN A 431 41.36 21.82 14.46
C ASN A 431 40.00 21.74 15.14
N LYS A 432 40.01 21.67 16.46
CA LYS A 432 38.82 21.46 17.31
C LYS A 432 37.81 22.62 17.29
N GLU A 433 38.15 23.79 16.78
CA GLU A 433 37.24 24.93 16.69
C GLU A 433 36.20 24.78 15.56
N VAL A 434 36.51 23.97 14.55
CA VAL A 434 35.63 23.70 13.40
C VAL A 434 34.75 22.48 13.58
N LEU A 435 34.87 21.74 14.69
CA LEU A 435 34.17 20.49 14.92
C LEU A 435 33.06 20.64 15.96
N ALA A 436 31.98 19.92 15.76
CA ALA A 436 30.88 19.78 16.68
C ALA A 436 30.61 18.29 16.99
N ILE A 437 30.09 18.01 18.18
CA ILE A 437 29.67 16.68 18.58
C ILE A 437 28.16 16.67 18.65
N SER A 438 27.53 15.72 17.95
CA SER A 438 26.08 15.55 17.96
C SER A 438 25.68 14.17 18.44
N SER A 439 24.61 14.07 19.21
CA SER A 439 23.98 12.82 19.56
C SER A 439 23.07 12.40 18.41
N CYS A 440 23.23 11.15 17.96
CA CYS A 440 22.49 10.60 16.83
C CYS A 440 21.86 9.25 17.23
N ARG A 441 20.81 8.85 16.49
CA ARG A 441 20.24 7.51 16.62
C ARG A 441 20.41 6.77 15.30
N GLY A 442 20.92 5.55 15.36
CA GLY A 442 21.09 4.68 14.19
C GLY A 442 19.78 4.08 13.69
N LYS A 443 19.86 3.31 12.59
CA LYS A 443 18.72 2.59 12.02
C LYS A 443 18.07 1.58 12.97
N ASP A 444 18.82 1.09 13.92
CA ASP A 444 18.44 0.17 14.99
C ASP A 444 17.99 0.89 16.29
N GLU A 445 17.72 2.19 16.19
CA GLU A 445 17.33 3.09 17.28
C GLU A 445 18.38 3.24 18.39
N LYS A 446 19.55 2.65 18.26
CA LYS A 446 20.63 2.81 19.25
C LYS A 446 21.25 4.19 19.15
N PRO A 447 21.40 4.90 20.27
CA PRO A 447 22.05 6.20 20.28
C PRO A 447 23.55 6.03 19.99
N PHE A 448 24.11 6.93 19.22
CA PHE A 448 25.54 7.06 19.02
C PHE A 448 25.93 8.54 18.92
N TRP A 449 27.21 8.83 19.08
CA TRP A 449 27.76 10.17 18.99
C TRP A 449 28.53 10.32 17.70
N LEU A 450 28.37 11.45 17.03
CA LEU A 450 29.05 11.77 15.78
C LEU A 450 29.80 13.10 15.89
N ILE A 451 31.06 13.10 15.48
CA ILE A 451 31.83 14.32 15.28
C ILE A 451 31.74 14.75 13.81
N HIS A 452 31.41 16.00 13.58
CA HIS A 452 31.27 16.58 12.27
C HIS A 452 31.69 18.05 12.26
N ARG A 453 31.75 18.69 11.08
CA ARG A 453 32.11 20.12 10.95
C ARG A 453 31.06 21.01 11.59
N LYS A 454 31.52 22.09 12.26
CA LYS A 454 30.68 23.06 12.98
C LYS A 454 29.77 23.86 12.03
N ASP A 455 30.25 24.19 10.84
CA ASP A 455 29.50 24.90 9.78
C ASP A 455 28.33 24.09 9.21
N LYS A 456 28.26 22.80 9.54
CA LYS A 456 27.21 21.86 9.15
C LYS A 456 26.33 21.40 10.31
N VAL A 457 26.42 22.07 11.44
CA VAL A 457 25.47 21.92 12.53
C VAL A 457 24.14 22.42 12.04
N MET A 458 23.15 21.55 11.99
CA MET A 458 21.79 22.00 11.74
C MET A 458 21.36 22.86 12.92
N VAL A 459 20.95 24.08 12.62
CA VAL A 459 20.37 24.98 13.63
C VAL A 459 19.22 24.20 14.29
N PRO A 460 19.18 24.12 15.64
CA PRO A 460 18.06 23.49 16.31
C PRO A 460 16.77 24.10 15.78
N PRO A 461 15.70 23.32 15.61
CA PRO A 461 14.44 23.87 15.20
C PRO A 461 14.10 25.04 16.14
N PRO A 462 13.59 26.16 15.60
CA PRO A 462 13.14 27.25 16.43
C PRO A 462 12.25 26.70 17.53
N PRO A 463 12.25 27.28 18.75
CA PRO A 463 11.46 26.83 19.88
C PRO A 463 10.05 26.56 19.40
N ALA A 464 9.45 25.48 19.87
CA ALA A 464 8.18 24.96 19.40
C ALA A 464 7.17 26.11 19.24
N VAL A 465 6.91 26.48 18.00
CA VAL A 465 5.84 27.43 17.69
C VAL A 465 4.54 26.71 18.05
N ASP A 466 3.68 27.41 18.75
CA ASP A 466 2.37 26.89 19.12
C ASP A 466 1.66 26.39 17.86
N VAL A 467 1.30 25.12 17.87
CA VAL A 467 0.71 24.47 16.70
C VAL A 467 -0.63 25.11 16.33
N ASP A 468 -1.32 25.67 17.32
CA ASP A 468 -2.60 26.35 17.14
C ASP A 468 -2.40 27.73 16.52
N GLU A 469 -1.35 28.47 16.88
CA GLU A 469 -0.95 29.74 16.25
C GLU A 469 -0.51 29.53 14.80
N LEU A 470 0.24 28.47 14.51
CA LEU A 470 0.67 28.11 13.16
C LEU A 470 -0.52 27.66 12.27
N ASN A 471 -1.49 26.95 12.84
CA ASN A 471 -2.70 26.56 12.14
C ASN A 471 -3.61 27.76 11.85
N ALA A 472 -3.71 28.70 12.79
CA ALA A 472 -4.48 29.94 12.61
C ALA A 472 -3.83 30.83 11.53
N GLU A 473 -2.50 30.95 11.48
CA GLU A 473 -1.77 31.68 10.44
C GLU A 473 -1.93 30.99 9.06
N LEU A 474 -1.89 29.66 9.01
CA LEU A 474 -2.12 28.87 7.81
C LEU A 474 -3.58 28.97 7.29
N ASP A 475 -4.55 28.93 8.19
CA ASP A 475 -5.97 29.09 7.81
C ASP A 475 -6.26 30.54 7.33
N SER A 476 -5.61 31.53 7.92
CA SER A 476 -5.66 32.91 7.44
C SER A 476 -5.08 33.09 6.03
N LEU A 477 -3.92 32.46 5.75
CA LEU A 477 -3.30 32.49 4.42
C LEU A 477 -4.06 31.68 3.36
N LEU A 478 -4.79 30.65 3.78
CA LEU A 478 -5.58 29.80 2.89
C LEU A 478 -6.94 30.43 2.51
N ASN A 479 -7.46 31.32 3.35
CA ASN A 479 -8.69 32.05 3.10
C ASN A 479 -8.49 33.33 2.27
N THR A 480 -7.24 33.74 2.06
CA THR A 480 -6.87 34.92 1.25
C THR A 480 -6.42 34.58 -0.19
N CYS A 481 -6.54 33.30 -0.61
CA CYS A 481 -6.23 32.86 -1.98
C CYS A 481 -7.45 32.20 -2.66
#